data_e698b8cb37d457978f5fe52b5a63c923
#
_entry.id   e698b8cb37d457978f5fe52b5a63c923
#
_cell.length_a   1.000
_cell.length_b   1.000
_cell.length_c   1.000
_cell.angle_alpha   90.00
_cell.angle_beta   90.00
_cell.angle_gamma   90.00
#
_symmetry.space_group_name_H-M   'P 1'
#
loop_
_entity.id
_entity.type
_entity.pdbx_description
1 polymer ?
#
loop_
_entity_poly.entity_id
_entity_poly.type
_entity_poly.pdbx_seq_one_letter_code
_entity_poly.pdbx_strand_id
1 'polypeptide(L)'
;MISGLSLTKAKYSWRGRVFRADLERSDIVRRLQNLAPTDHAVLFYSDIVTKRELVFPFLQGALEKKGVAVYATDHESSDELREAMKHWGIYVDRYERDHSLIITDYETFMVAEERLNDLKTSRLLSDLIEQLVKRGVPVRIVTDATSLVKRGLVNELLQRERTLGRHLELPFTMVCCYEDTLTSLKDGEFLIDTLEAHSHAIFPGIALQLA
;
A
#
# COMPACT_ATOMS: atom_id res chain seq x y z
N MET A 1 14.40 -35.44 -20.45
CA MET A 1 13.34 -34.67 -21.13
C MET A 1 12.13 -34.71 -20.23
N ILE A 2 11.92 -33.66 -19.43
CA ILE A 2 10.69 -33.46 -18.65
C ILE A 2 10.00 -32.31 -19.33
N SER A 3 8.93 -32.66 -20.03
CA SER A 3 8.06 -31.79 -20.80
C SER A 3 7.35 -30.78 -19.90
N GLY A 4 7.29 -29.54 -20.41
CA GLY A 4 6.71 -28.39 -19.75
C GLY A 4 5.30 -28.63 -19.21
N LEU A 5 5.12 -28.39 -17.95
CA LEU A 5 3.82 -28.12 -17.36
C LEU A 5 3.37 -26.73 -17.85
N SER A 6 2.54 -26.74 -18.86
CA SER A 6 1.74 -25.58 -19.24
C SER A 6 0.86 -25.22 -18.04
N LEU A 7 1.17 -24.11 -17.40
CA LEU A 7 0.28 -23.49 -16.41
C LEU A 7 -0.93 -22.89 -17.13
N THR A 8 -1.78 -23.76 -17.65
CA THR A 8 -3.06 -23.37 -18.23
C THR A 8 -3.96 -22.83 -17.12
N LYS A 9 -4.18 -21.52 -17.14
CA LYS A 9 -5.34 -20.79 -16.59
C LYS A 9 -6.01 -21.45 -15.37
N ALA A 10 -5.33 -21.52 -14.25
CA ALA A 10 -5.95 -21.94 -13.01
C ALA A 10 -7.00 -20.90 -12.60
N LYS A 11 -8.27 -21.26 -12.74
CA LYS A 11 -9.37 -20.51 -12.14
C LYS A 11 -9.52 -20.97 -10.70
N TYR A 12 -9.08 -20.14 -9.77
CA TYR A 12 -9.37 -20.37 -8.36
C TYR A 12 -10.64 -19.61 -8.00
N SER A 13 -11.59 -20.29 -7.38
CA SER A 13 -12.79 -19.67 -6.82
C SER A 13 -12.67 -19.68 -5.29
N TRP A 14 -12.54 -18.51 -4.70
CA TRP A 14 -12.67 -18.33 -3.27
C TRP A 14 -13.89 -17.43 -3.01
N ARG A 15 -14.86 -17.92 -2.23
CA ARG A 15 -16.15 -17.25 -2.00
C ARG A 15 -16.88 -16.78 -3.29
N GLY A 16 -16.79 -17.56 -4.37
CA GLY A 16 -17.56 -17.34 -5.60
C GLY A 16 -17.00 -16.32 -6.59
N ARG A 17 -15.81 -15.76 -6.37
CA ARG A 17 -15.16 -14.83 -7.32
C ARG A 17 -14.06 -15.50 -8.14
N VAL A 18 -13.99 -15.14 -9.42
CA VAL A 18 -12.99 -15.67 -10.36
C VAL A 18 -11.77 -14.74 -10.35
N PHE A 19 -10.62 -15.30 -10.04
CA PHE A 19 -9.34 -14.60 -10.07
C PHE A 19 -8.72 -14.68 -11.47
N ARG A 20 -8.12 -13.57 -11.94
CA ARG A 20 -7.24 -13.59 -13.11
C ARG A 20 -5.80 -13.73 -12.63
N ALA A 21 -5.14 -14.80 -13.04
CA ALA A 21 -3.69 -14.93 -13.02
C ALA A 21 -3.11 -14.41 -14.35
N ASP A 22 -1.83 -14.08 -14.39
CA ASP A 22 -1.08 -13.61 -15.57
C ASP A 22 -1.43 -12.17 -16.00
N LEU A 23 -1.41 -11.23 -15.05
CA LEU A 23 -1.46 -9.80 -15.36
C LEU A 23 -0.07 -9.30 -15.70
N GLU A 24 0.04 -8.54 -16.78
CA GLU A 24 1.23 -7.76 -17.05
C GLU A 24 1.37 -6.61 -16.03
N ARG A 25 2.58 -6.14 -15.79
CA ARG A 25 2.85 -5.02 -14.88
C ARG A 25 1.99 -3.79 -15.18
N SER A 26 1.80 -3.48 -16.45
CA SER A 26 0.94 -2.37 -16.90
C SER A 26 -0.52 -2.52 -16.44
N ASP A 27 -1.03 -3.73 -16.38
CA ASP A 27 -2.37 -4.01 -15.88
C ASP A 27 -2.48 -3.81 -14.37
N ILE A 28 -1.45 -4.20 -13.63
CA ILE A 28 -1.37 -3.98 -12.18
C ILE A 28 -1.30 -2.48 -11.87
N VAL A 29 -0.43 -1.73 -12.57
CA VAL A 29 -0.35 -0.27 -12.43
C VAL A 29 -1.71 0.37 -12.70
N ARG A 30 -2.38 -0.02 -13.77
CA ARG A 30 -3.72 0.50 -14.12
C ARG A 30 -4.75 0.18 -13.03
N ARG A 31 -4.70 -0.99 -12.43
CA ARG A 31 -5.59 -1.34 -11.30
C ARG A 31 -5.33 -0.48 -10.08
N LEU A 32 -4.07 -0.31 -9.69
CA LEU A 32 -3.70 0.59 -8.59
C LEU A 32 -4.18 2.02 -8.85
N GLN A 33 -3.98 2.53 -10.06
CA GLN A 33 -4.41 3.88 -10.44
C GLN A 33 -5.93 4.06 -10.40
N ASN A 34 -6.70 2.98 -10.59
CA ASN A 34 -8.16 2.96 -10.61
C ASN A 34 -8.81 2.50 -9.30
N LEU A 35 -8.02 2.33 -8.23
CA LEU A 35 -8.59 2.11 -6.91
C LEU A 35 -9.52 3.29 -6.54
N ALA A 36 -10.70 2.95 -6.01
CA ALA A 36 -11.68 3.93 -5.60
C ALA A 36 -11.25 4.62 -4.29
N PRO A 37 -11.73 5.84 -4.03
CA PRO A 37 -11.67 6.39 -2.68
C PRO A 37 -12.28 5.40 -1.67
N THR A 38 -11.66 5.24 -0.53
CA THR A 38 -11.93 4.23 0.51
C THR A 38 -11.38 2.83 0.26
N ASP A 39 -10.80 2.53 -0.90
CA ASP A 39 -10.14 1.25 -1.09
C ASP A 39 -8.88 1.12 -0.23
N HIS A 40 -8.80 0.00 0.47
CA HIS A 40 -7.65 -0.44 1.24
C HIS A 40 -7.05 -1.66 0.56
N ALA A 41 -5.91 -1.49 -0.09
CA ALA A 41 -5.25 -2.52 -0.88
C ALA A 41 -3.97 -3.01 -0.21
N VAL A 42 -3.66 -4.29 -0.36
CA VAL A 42 -2.35 -4.85 -0.01
C VAL A 42 -1.54 -5.19 -1.26
N LEU A 43 -0.26 -4.86 -1.25
CA LEU A 43 0.73 -5.18 -2.27
C LEU A 43 1.83 -6.04 -1.67
N PHE A 44 1.95 -7.28 -2.12
CA PHE A 44 3.11 -8.12 -1.87
C PHE A 44 4.13 -7.94 -2.99
N TYR A 45 5.40 -7.72 -2.65
CA TYR A 45 6.45 -7.46 -3.62
C TYR A 45 7.69 -8.34 -3.36
N SER A 46 8.37 -8.74 -4.42
CA SER A 46 9.57 -9.58 -4.32
C SER A 46 10.86 -8.76 -4.17
N ASP A 47 10.86 -7.53 -4.67
CA ASP A 47 12.00 -6.63 -4.62
C ASP A 47 11.56 -5.16 -4.67
N ILE A 48 12.45 -4.30 -4.20
CA ILE A 48 12.19 -2.86 -4.04
C ILE A 48 11.96 -2.14 -5.37
N VAL A 49 12.59 -2.60 -6.44
CA VAL A 49 12.44 -1.99 -7.78
C VAL A 49 11.03 -2.25 -8.30
N THR A 50 10.59 -3.50 -8.22
CA THR A 50 9.22 -3.89 -8.59
C THR A 50 8.19 -3.14 -7.76
N LYS A 51 8.40 -2.99 -6.43
CA LYS A 51 7.51 -2.17 -5.58
C LYS A 51 7.42 -0.74 -6.10
N ARG A 52 8.55 -0.07 -6.32
CA ARG A 52 8.61 1.31 -6.80
C ARG A 52 7.90 1.49 -8.13
N GLU A 53 8.09 0.57 -9.08
CA GLU A 53 7.44 0.59 -10.39
C GLU A 53 5.90 0.50 -10.32
N LEU A 54 5.36 -0.05 -9.25
CA LEU A 54 3.93 -0.15 -9.02
C LEU A 54 3.39 1.04 -8.23
N VAL A 55 4.07 1.46 -7.15
CA VAL A 55 3.53 2.49 -6.25
C VAL A 55 3.84 3.92 -6.69
N PHE A 56 4.93 4.18 -7.43
CA PHE A 56 5.23 5.52 -7.90
C PHE A 56 4.17 6.07 -8.88
N PRO A 57 3.74 5.31 -9.90
CA PRO A 57 2.61 5.74 -10.74
C PRO A 57 1.32 5.96 -9.94
N PHE A 58 1.06 5.13 -8.92
CA PHE A 58 -0.10 5.29 -8.06
C PHE A 58 -0.04 6.65 -7.32
N LEU A 59 1.07 6.99 -6.68
CA LEU A 59 1.23 8.28 -5.99
C LEU A 59 1.22 9.46 -6.97
N GLN A 60 1.92 9.33 -8.09
CA GLN A 60 1.98 10.37 -9.13
C GLN A 60 0.59 10.73 -9.65
N GLY A 61 -0.30 9.74 -9.79
CA GLY A 61 -1.66 9.97 -10.23
C GLY A 61 -2.50 10.84 -9.27
N ALA A 62 -2.16 10.95 -7.97
CA ALA A 62 -2.76 11.94 -7.08
C ALA A 62 -2.13 13.32 -7.30
N LEU A 63 -0.80 13.40 -7.34
CA LEU A 63 -0.04 14.64 -7.50
C LEU A 63 -0.41 15.39 -8.79
N GLU A 64 -0.55 14.68 -9.90
CA GLU A 64 -0.97 15.25 -11.20
C GLU A 64 -2.39 15.83 -11.16
N LYS A 65 -3.26 15.28 -10.33
CA LYS A 65 -4.62 15.77 -10.07
C LYS A 65 -4.69 16.83 -8.97
N LYS A 66 -3.55 17.41 -8.59
CA LYS A 66 -3.43 18.39 -7.48
C LYS A 66 -3.90 17.83 -6.14
N GLY A 67 -3.78 16.52 -5.98
CA GLY A 67 -4.06 15.78 -4.76
C GLY A 67 -2.83 15.70 -3.86
N VAL A 68 -2.92 14.82 -2.87
CA VAL A 68 -1.83 14.58 -1.91
C VAL A 68 -1.40 13.12 -1.96
N ALA A 69 -0.09 12.92 -1.94
CA ALA A 69 0.56 11.63 -1.84
C ALA A 69 1.33 11.53 -0.53
N VAL A 70 1.14 10.43 0.20
CA VAL A 70 1.90 10.10 1.41
C VAL A 70 2.63 8.79 1.18
N TYR A 71 3.91 8.75 1.51
CA TYR A 71 4.69 7.52 1.53
C TYR A 71 5.36 7.36 2.88
N ALA A 72 4.92 6.36 3.63
CA ALA A 72 5.46 6.02 4.95
C ALA A 72 6.22 4.69 4.89
N THR A 73 7.51 4.71 5.16
CA THR A 73 8.37 3.52 5.09
C THR A 73 9.53 3.59 6.08
N ASP A 74 9.93 2.47 6.61
CA ASP A 74 11.16 2.26 7.35
C ASP A 74 12.05 1.19 6.69
N HIS A 75 11.64 0.69 5.53
CA HIS A 75 12.41 -0.25 4.72
C HIS A 75 13.45 0.44 3.83
N GLU A 76 13.22 1.71 3.53
CA GLU A 76 14.11 2.60 2.77
C GLU A 76 14.27 3.89 3.56
N SER A 77 15.45 4.50 3.49
CA SER A 77 15.59 5.86 4.04
C SER A 77 14.79 6.87 3.23
N SER A 78 14.32 7.93 3.87
CA SER A 78 13.57 8.99 3.19
C SER A 78 14.40 9.64 2.07
N ASP A 79 15.73 9.71 2.20
CA ASP A 79 16.59 10.30 1.17
C ASP A 79 16.75 9.37 -0.04
N GLU A 80 16.95 8.06 0.18
CA GLU A 80 16.97 7.08 -0.91
C GLU A 80 15.64 7.06 -1.68
N LEU A 81 14.53 7.18 -0.97
CA LEU A 81 13.22 7.23 -1.58
C LEU A 81 13.02 8.51 -2.41
N ARG A 82 13.44 9.69 -1.90
CA ARG A 82 13.41 10.95 -2.67
C ARG A 82 14.20 10.85 -3.96
N GLU A 83 15.42 10.34 -3.87
CA GLU A 83 16.27 10.17 -5.07
C GLU A 83 15.66 9.17 -6.06
N ALA A 84 15.09 8.06 -5.61
CA ALA A 84 14.41 7.12 -6.47
C ALA A 84 13.18 7.74 -7.15
N MET A 85 12.39 8.52 -6.43
CA MET A 85 11.25 9.26 -7.01
C MET A 85 11.68 10.31 -8.04
N LYS A 86 12.78 11.03 -7.79
CA LYS A 86 13.35 11.99 -8.75
C LYS A 86 13.79 11.28 -10.03
N HIS A 87 14.50 10.16 -9.90
CA HIS A 87 14.92 9.35 -11.05
C HIS A 87 13.73 8.78 -11.84
N TRP A 88 12.61 8.53 -11.18
CA TRP A 88 11.36 8.14 -11.83
C TRP A 88 10.69 9.29 -12.60
N GLY A 89 11.06 10.54 -12.33
CA GLY A 89 10.47 11.74 -12.95
C GLY A 89 9.42 12.45 -12.09
N ILE A 90 9.33 12.13 -10.80
CA ILE A 90 8.48 12.86 -9.85
C ILE A 90 9.22 14.11 -9.39
N TYR A 91 8.59 15.27 -9.47
CA TYR A 91 9.15 16.56 -9.03
C TYR A 91 9.10 16.72 -7.51
N VAL A 92 9.88 15.86 -6.79
CA VAL A 92 9.86 15.73 -5.33
C VAL A 92 9.97 17.09 -4.63
N ASP A 93 11.02 17.88 -4.95
CA ASP A 93 11.29 19.15 -4.27
C ASP A 93 10.15 20.19 -4.42
N ARG A 94 9.42 20.13 -5.54
CA ARG A 94 8.24 20.95 -5.76
C ARG A 94 7.09 20.47 -4.89
N TYR A 95 6.78 19.17 -4.95
CA TYR A 95 5.62 18.60 -4.25
C TYR A 95 5.77 18.59 -2.73
N GLU A 96 7.00 18.45 -2.21
CA GLU A 96 7.27 18.59 -0.76
C GLU A 96 7.09 20.06 -0.32
N ARG A 97 7.58 21.02 -1.10
CA ARG A 97 7.41 22.46 -0.83
C ARG A 97 5.93 22.86 -0.81
N ASP A 98 5.14 22.31 -1.71
CA ASP A 98 3.69 22.58 -1.82
C ASP A 98 2.87 21.75 -0.82
N HIS A 99 3.51 20.94 0.03
CA HIS A 99 2.89 20.00 0.96
C HIS A 99 1.92 19.00 0.30
N SER A 100 2.11 18.70 -0.99
CA SER A 100 1.35 17.70 -1.72
C SER A 100 2.03 16.32 -1.75
N LEU A 101 3.32 16.24 -1.44
CA LEU A 101 4.04 15.00 -1.19
C LEU A 101 4.57 15.00 0.25
N ILE A 102 4.27 13.94 0.98
CA ILE A 102 4.74 13.71 2.35
C ILE A 102 5.50 12.39 2.35
N ILE A 103 6.80 12.45 2.64
CA ILE A 103 7.65 11.28 2.84
C ILE A 103 8.02 11.23 4.32
N THR A 104 7.71 10.13 4.99
CA THR A 104 7.95 9.95 6.41
C THR A 104 8.40 8.52 6.71
N ASP A 105 9.01 8.29 7.85
CA ASP A 105 9.22 6.93 8.34
C ASP A 105 7.91 6.34 8.86
N TYR A 106 7.83 5.01 8.77
CA TYR A 106 6.62 4.30 9.16
C TYR A 106 6.37 4.40 10.67
N GLU A 107 7.43 4.44 11.49
CA GLU A 107 7.28 4.57 12.93
C GLU A 107 6.68 5.93 13.30
N THR A 108 7.13 7.02 12.70
CA THR A 108 6.53 8.36 12.91
C THR A 108 5.07 8.37 12.47
N PHE A 109 4.78 7.78 11.31
CA PHE A 109 3.42 7.63 10.80
C PHE A 109 2.55 6.80 11.75
N MET A 110 3.11 5.70 12.32
CA MET A 110 2.44 4.79 13.22
C MET A 110 2.36 5.28 14.65
N VAL A 111 3.46 5.83 15.16
CA VAL A 111 3.54 6.33 16.54
C VAL A 111 2.64 7.55 16.71
N ALA A 112 2.38 8.27 15.63
CA ALA A 112 1.25 9.19 15.61
C ALA A 112 -0.07 8.48 16.00
N GLU A 113 -0.20 7.18 15.73
CA GLU A 113 -1.36 6.38 16.13
C GLU A 113 -1.21 5.60 17.45
N GLU A 114 -0.04 5.00 17.76
CA GLU A 114 0.14 4.11 18.92
C GLU A 114 0.38 4.82 20.26
N ARG A 115 0.98 5.97 20.26
CA ARG A 115 0.97 6.85 21.44
C ARG A 115 -0.38 7.50 21.67
N LEU A 116 -1.42 6.86 21.21
CA LEU A 116 -2.83 7.23 21.34
C LEU A 116 -3.41 7.19 22.76
N ASN A 117 -2.62 6.86 23.76
CA ASN A 117 -2.90 7.39 25.09
C ASN A 117 -2.54 8.89 25.18
N ASP A 118 -1.83 9.43 24.18
CA ASP A 118 -1.65 10.88 24.02
C ASP A 118 -2.36 11.31 22.71
N LEU A 119 -3.64 11.59 22.86
CA LEU A 119 -4.67 11.94 21.86
C LEU A 119 -4.29 13.05 20.84
N LYS A 120 -3.08 13.62 20.92
CA LYS A 120 -2.72 14.79 20.12
C LYS A 120 -2.13 14.47 18.75
N THR A 121 -1.36 13.40 18.61
CA THR A 121 -0.56 13.20 17.39
C THR A 121 -1.31 12.40 16.33
N SER A 122 -2.13 11.44 16.71
CA SER A 122 -3.03 10.74 15.75
C SER A 122 -4.11 11.68 15.21
N ARG A 123 -4.54 12.65 16.02
CA ARG A 123 -5.42 13.72 15.56
C ARG A 123 -4.80 14.55 14.45
N LEU A 124 -3.51 14.86 14.50
CA LEU A 124 -2.86 15.68 13.48
C LEU A 124 -2.89 15.03 12.08
N LEU A 125 -2.62 13.73 11.97
CA LEU A 125 -2.67 13.05 10.68
C LEU A 125 -4.12 12.82 10.24
N SER A 126 -4.99 12.38 11.14
CA SER A 126 -6.42 12.24 10.85
C SER A 126 -7.03 13.58 10.49
N ASP A 127 -6.73 14.64 11.23
CA ASP A 127 -7.19 16.00 10.96
C ASP A 127 -6.64 16.51 9.60
N LEU A 128 -5.38 16.20 9.28
CA LEU A 128 -4.80 16.52 7.98
C LEU A 128 -5.51 15.79 6.85
N ILE A 129 -5.68 14.48 6.96
CA ILE A 129 -6.40 13.67 5.97
C ILE A 129 -7.84 14.17 5.84
N GLU A 130 -8.53 14.41 6.94
CA GLU A 130 -9.89 14.93 6.92
C GLU A 130 -9.98 16.31 6.26
N GLN A 131 -9.03 17.21 6.52
CA GLN A 131 -8.96 18.51 5.85
C GLN A 131 -8.72 18.38 4.34
N LEU A 132 -7.85 17.45 3.92
CA LEU A 132 -7.56 17.18 2.52
C LEU A 132 -8.76 16.58 1.81
N VAL A 133 -9.44 15.64 2.45
CA VAL A 133 -10.66 15.02 1.96
C VAL A 133 -11.79 16.06 1.82
N LYS A 134 -11.94 16.96 2.78
CA LYS A 134 -12.92 18.07 2.70
C LYS A 134 -12.66 19.02 1.52
N ARG A 135 -11.41 19.12 1.04
CA ARG A 135 -11.08 19.88 -0.17
C ARG A 135 -11.50 19.18 -1.46
N GLY A 136 -11.95 17.92 -1.41
CA GLY A 136 -12.33 17.13 -2.58
C GLY A 136 -11.16 16.75 -3.50
N VAL A 137 -9.93 16.77 -2.98
CA VAL A 137 -8.74 16.37 -3.73
C VAL A 137 -8.40 14.91 -3.49
N PRO A 138 -7.83 14.18 -4.47
CA PRO A 138 -7.41 12.80 -4.26
C PRO A 138 -6.32 12.71 -3.20
N VAL A 139 -6.48 11.80 -2.24
CA VAL A 139 -5.46 11.47 -1.25
C VAL A 139 -5.06 10.01 -1.45
N ARG A 140 -3.77 9.77 -1.67
CA ARG A 140 -3.21 8.42 -1.84
C ARG A 140 -2.08 8.18 -0.86
N ILE A 141 -2.16 7.08 -0.15
CA ILE A 141 -1.21 6.70 0.89
C ILE A 141 -0.57 5.37 0.51
N VAL A 142 0.75 5.30 0.60
CA VAL A 142 1.52 4.05 0.54
C VAL A 142 2.21 3.88 1.88
N THR A 143 2.07 2.71 2.46
CA THR A 143 2.80 2.30 3.66
C THR A 143 3.63 1.07 3.36
N ASP A 144 4.82 0.97 3.95
CA ASP A 144 5.63 -0.24 3.93
C ASP A 144 6.04 -0.59 5.36
N ALA A 145 5.39 -1.61 5.89
CA ALA A 145 5.57 -2.09 7.26
C ALA A 145 6.42 -3.38 7.35
N THR A 146 7.16 -3.70 6.29
CA THR A 146 7.99 -4.91 6.21
C THR A 146 8.95 -5.03 7.40
N SER A 147 9.54 -3.93 7.87
CA SER A 147 10.46 -3.93 9.00
C SER A 147 9.79 -4.30 10.31
N LEU A 148 8.53 -3.89 10.55
CA LEU A 148 7.79 -4.29 11.75
C LEU A 148 7.60 -5.80 11.81
N VAL A 149 7.28 -6.41 10.68
CA VAL A 149 7.14 -7.87 10.59
C VAL A 149 8.49 -8.54 10.89
N LYS A 150 9.59 -8.05 10.31
CA LYS A 150 10.95 -8.55 10.56
C LYS A 150 11.37 -8.38 12.03
N ARG A 151 10.84 -7.40 12.74
CA ARG A 151 11.05 -7.16 14.18
C ARG A 151 10.13 -7.97 15.09
N GLY A 152 9.21 -8.76 14.54
CA GLY A 152 8.28 -9.62 15.28
C GLY A 152 7.01 -8.93 15.78
N LEU A 153 6.71 -7.70 15.31
CA LEU A 153 5.53 -6.91 15.68
C LEU A 153 4.33 -7.24 14.77
N VAL A 154 4.15 -8.51 14.44
CA VAL A 154 3.12 -8.99 13.52
C VAL A 154 1.72 -8.79 14.09
N ASN A 155 1.53 -9.08 15.39
CA ASN A 155 0.21 -9.00 16.01
C ASN A 155 -0.31 -7.57 16.06
N GLU A 156 0.56 -6.62 16.43
CA GLU A 156 0.26 -5.20 16.48
C GLU A 156 -0.12 -4.69 15.09
N LEU A 157 0.65 -5.09 14.09
CA LEU A 157 0.40 -4.73 12.69
C LEU A 157 -0.96 -5.28 12.22
N LEU A 158 -1.23 -6.57 12.44
CA LEU A 158 -2.51 -7.19 12.05
C LEU A 158 -3.69 -6.61 12.79
N GLN A 159 -3.55 -6.26 14.07
CA GLN A 159 -4.59 -5.57 14.81
C GLN A 159 -4.94 -4.23 14.16
N ARG A 160 -3.93 -3.48 13.73
CA ARG A 160 -4.13 -2.22 13.02
C ARG A 160 -4.82 -2.42 11.67
N GLU A 161 -4.34 -3.36 10.85
CA GLU A 161 -4.95 -3.66 9.55
C GLU A 161 -6.44 -4.02 9.71
N ARG A 162 -6.78 -4.80 10.75
CA ARG A 162 -8.17 -5.11 11.08
C ARG A 162 -8.98 -3.89 11.51
N THR A 163 -8.34 -2.92 12.21
CA THR A 163 -8.98 -1.67 12.63
C THR A 163 -9.27 -0.76 11.44
N LEU A 164 -8.34 -0.67 10.48
CA LEU A 164 -8.56 0.05 9.22
C LEU A 164 -9.66 -0.61 8.38
N GLY A 165 -9.72 -1.93 8.41
CA GLY A 165 -10.73 -2.72 7.71
C GLY A 165 -10.60 -2.65 6.18
N ARG A 166 -11.47 -3.36 5.48
CA ARG A 166 -11.45 -3.47 4.02
C ARG A 166 -11.71 -2.16 3.29
N HIS A 167 -12.50 -1.30 3.89
CA HIS A 167 -12.84 0.01 3.36
C HIS A 167 -12.59 1.05 4.44
N LEU A 168 -11.82 2.05 4.06
CA LEU A 168 -11.46 3.14 4.94
C LEU A 168 -12.67 4.02 5.23
N GLU A 169 -12.78 4.56 6.44
CA GLU A 169 -13.89 5.43 6.84
C GLU A 169 -13.89 6.76 6.09
N LEU A 170 -12.68 7.27 5.75
CA LEU A 170 -12.53 8.52 5.00
C LEU A 170 -12.21 8.22 3.53
N PRO A 171 -12.62 9.08 2.58
CA PRO A 171 -12.42 8.87 1.14
C PRO A 171 -10.98 9.17 0.69
N PHE A 172 -10.03 8.40 1.16
CA PHE A 172 -8.67 8.29 0.63
C PHE A 172 -8.39 6.85 0.19
N THR A 173 -7.33 6.63 -0.55
CA THR A 173 -6.94 5.29 -0.99
C THR A 173 -5.61 4.93 -0.35
N MET A 174 -5.50 3.71 0.18
CA MET A 174 -4.29 3.23 0.84
C MET A 174 -3.78 1.93 0.23
N VAL A 175 -2.47 1.81 0.08
CA VAL A 175 -1.78 0.60 -0.34
C VAL A 175 -0.74 0.23 0.71
N CYS A 176 -0.97 -0.89 1.40
CA CYS A 176 -0.04 -1.46 2.38
C CYS A 176 0.90 -2.43 1.67
N CYS A 177 2.20 -2.18 1.73
CA CYS A 177 3.22 -2.96 1.04
C CYS A 177 3.94 -3.91 2.01
N TYR A 178 4.14 -5.16 1.57
CA TYR A 178 4.86 -6.19 2.30
C TYR A 178 5.75 -7.00 1.36
N GLU A 179 6.95 -7.34 1.83
CA GLU A 179 7.82 -8.26 1.10
C GLU A 179 7.16 -9.66 1.02
N ASP A 180 7.15 -10.29 -0.15
CA ASP A 180 6.44 -11.56 -0.38
C ASP A 180 6.98 -12.73 0.44
N THR A 181 8.25 -12.66 0.85
CA THR A 181 8.86 -13.62 1.80
C THR A 181 8.10 -13.73 3.13
N LEU A 182 7.31 -12.70 3.48
CA LEU A 182 6.50 -12.66 4.69
C LEU A 182 5.20 -13.49 4.57
N THR A 183 4.78 -13.85 3.35
CA THR A 183 3.53 -14.60 3.13
C THR A 183 3.55 -16.01 3.70
N SER A 184 4.75 -16.57 3.94
CA SER A 184 4.94 -17.90 4.52
C SER A 184 5.05 -17.90 6.06
N LEU A 185 4.94 -16.76 6.71
CA LEU A 185 5.04 -16.66 8.16
C LEU A 185 3.88 -17.42 8.84
N LYS A 186 4.21 -18.14 9.92
CA LYS A 186 3.25 -18.84 10.77
C LYS A 186 2.18 -19.60 9.99
N ASP A 187 2.59 -20.50 9.11
CA ASP A 187 1.70 -21.34 8.31
C ASP A 187 0.68 -20.57 7.44
N GLY A 188 1.00 -19.35 7.05
CA GLY A 188 0.16 -18.51 6.21
C GLY A 188 -0.89 -17.67 6.98
N GLU A 189 -0.90 -17.69 8.30
CA GLU A 189 -1.82 -16.90 9.12
C GLU A 189 -1.71 -15.40 8.80
N PHE A 190 -0.47 -14.88 8.72
CA PHE A 190 -0.23 -13.50 8.33
C PHE A 190 -0.87 -13.15 6.99
N LEU A 191 -0.72 -14.01 5.98
CA LEU A 191 -1.32 -13.81 4.67
C LEU A 191 -2.84 -13.77 4.74
N ILE A 192 -3.46 -14.74 5.42
CA ILE A 192 -4.92 -14.84 5.54
C ILE A 192 -5.48 -13.60 6.22
N ASP A 193 -4.95 -13.23 7.37
CA ASP A 193 -5.38 -12.08 8.15
C ASP A 193 -5.23 -10.76 7.35
N THR A 194 -4.10 -10.62 6.65
CA THR A 194 -3.88 -9.47 5.78
C THR A 194 -4.89 -9.41 4.63
N LEU A 195 -5.17 -10.55 3.98
CA LEU A 195 -6.19 -10.61 2.92
C LEU A 195 -7.60 -10.29 3.45
N GLU A 196 -7.90 -10.68 4.68
CA GLU A 196 -9.21 -10.39 5.30
C GLU A 196 -9.40 -8.90 5.63
N ALA A 197 -8.33 -8.18 5.91
CA ALA A 197 -8.35 -6.76 6.24
C ALA A 197 -8.42 -5.83 5.01
N HIS A 198 -8.20 -6.33 3.79
CA HIS A 198 -8.07 -5.50 2.59
C HIS A 198 -9.19 -5.77 1.57
N SER A 199 -9.52 -4.75 0.76
CA SER A 199 -10.47 -4.87 -0.36
C SER A 199 -9.83 -5.44 -1.64
N HIS A 200 -8.52 -5.24 -1.79
CA HIS A 200 -7.74 -5.69 -2.94
C HIS A 200 -6.42 -6.30 -2.48
N ALA A 201 -5.98 -7.36 -3.16
CA ALA A 201 -4.66 -7.92 -2.96
C ALA A 201 -3.92 -8.02 -4.29
N ILE A 202 -2.67 -7.60 -4.28
CA ILE A 202 -1.79 -7.58 -5.44
C ILE A 202 -0.54 -8.38 -5.08
N PHE A 203 -0.24 -9.36 -5.91
CA PHE A 203 0.97 -10.17 -5.86
C PHE A 203 1.73 -9.99 -7.15
N PRO A 204 3.02 -10.38 -7.24
CA PRO A 204 3.75 -10.42 -8.50
C PRO A 204 2.96 -11.20 -9.56
N GLY A 205 2.53 -10.52 -10.64
CA GLY A 205 1.73 -11.11 -11.72
C GLY A 205 0.25 -11.38 -11.43
N ILE A 206 -0.27 -11.08 -10.23
CA ILE A 206 -1.66 -11.36 -9.85
C ILE A 206 -2.25 -10.16 -9.13
N ALA A 207 -3.48 -9.78 -9.49
CA ALA A 207 -4.26 -8.81 -8.71
C ALA A 207 -5.67 -9.36 -8.45
N LEU A 208 -6.10 -9.29 -7.20
CA LEU A 208 -7.36 -9.81 -6.71
C LEU A 208 -8.21 -8.66 -6.15
N GLN A 209 -9.51 -8.70 -6.42
CA GLN A 209 -10.49 -7.95 -5.64
C GLN A 209 -11.13 -8.90 -4.64
N LEU A 210 -11.04 -8.56 -3.38
CA LEU A 210 -11.52 -9.39 -2.28
C LEU A 210 -12.98 -9.04 -1.95
N ALA A 211 -13.76 -10.06 -1.60
CA ALA A 211 -15.19 -9.91 -1.32
C ALA A 211 -15.45 -9.62 0.16
#